data_c86bc9752f257bb88b111782ffa26194
#
_entry.id   c86bc9752f257bb88b111782ffa26194
#
_cell.length_a   1.000
_cell.length_b   1.000
_cell.length_c   1.000
_cell.angle_alpha   90.00
_cell.angle_beta   90.00
_cell.angle_gamma   90.00
#
_symmetry.space_group_name_H-M   'P 1'
#
loop_
_entity.id
_entity.type
_entity.pdbx_description
1 polymer ?
#
loop_
_entity_poly.entity_id
_entity_poly.type
_entity_poly.pdbx_seq_one_letter_code
_entity_poly.pdbx_strand_id
1 'polypeptide(L)'
;VGVDPQSRNAILESVERLSTEGMAVLYTTHYMEEAERLCDRVGIIDEGEIKAEGTRAALVSMVGQRDEVKLSATGDLEAGLAAVRTIPVVHDASLSGEGIDMLVDGADRALAPILQAVGAHASVVSVEVEEPNLEAVFLHLTGKALRD
;
A
#
# COMPACT_ATOMS: atom_id res chain seq x y z
N VAL A 1 -21.09 -15.39 -1.53
CA VAL A 1 -21.34 -16.15 -0.30
C VAL A 1 -20.02 -16.36 0.40
N GLY A 2 -19.89 -15.81 1.59
CA GLY A 2 -18.63 -15.72 2.29
C GLY A 2 -18.19 -17.05 2.91
N VAL A 3 -16.93 -17.39 2.70
CA VAL A 3 -16.19 -18.34 3.52
C VAL A 3 -15.77 -17.59 4.78
N ASP A 4 -15.93 -18.21 5.96
CA ASP A 4 -15.48 -17.57 7.19
C ASP A 4 -13.96 -17.37 7.20
N PRO A 5 -13.43 -16.37 7.94
CA PRO A 5 -12.01 -16.05 7.91
C PRO A 5 -11.08 -17.21 8.25
N GLN A 6 -11.49 -18.08 9.17
CA GLN A 6 -10.70 -19.22 9.58
C GLN A 6 -10.60 -20.28 8.48
N SER A 7 -11.70 -20.58 7.80
CA SER A 7 -11.74 -21.52 6.67
C SER A 7 -10.96 -20.95 5.47
N ARG A 8 -11.07 -19.65 5.22
CA ARG A 8 -10.29 -18.96 4.20
C ARG A 8 -8.79 -19.13 4.45
N ASN A 9 -8.35 -18.85 5.67
CA ASN A 9 -6.93 -18.99 6.01
C ASN A 9 -6.41 -20.41 5.83
N ALA A 10 -7.20 -21.41 6.20
CA ALA A 10 -6.86 -22.83 5.99
C ALA A 10 -6.70 -23.18 4.51
N ILE A 11 -7.55 -22.64 3.63
CA ILE A 11 -7.43 -22.80 2.18
C ILE A 11 -6.14 -22.16 1.67
N LEU A 12 -5.84 -20.93 2.09
CA LEU A 12 -4.63 -20.22 1.67
C LEU A 12 -3.36 -20.96 2.10
N GLU A 13 -3.30 -21.47 3.33
CA GLU A 13 -2.20 -22.30 3.82
C GLU A 13 -2.03 -23.58 3.01
N SER A 14 -3.14 -24.20 2.60
CA SER A 14 -3.10 -25.40 1.74
C SER A 14 -2.52 -25.10 0.37
N VAL A 15 -2.88 -23.96 -0.22
CA VAL A 15 -2.33 -23.51 -1.51
C VAL A 15 -0.84 -23.21 -1.40
N GLU A 16 -0.42 -22.51 -0.34
CA GLU A 16 1.01 -22.24 -0.08
C GLU A 16 1.82 -23.53 0.02
N ARG A 17 1.30 -24.52 0.73
CA ARG A 17 1.95 -25.83 0.86
C ARG A 17 2.11 -26.52 -0.50
N LEU A 18 1.08 -26.56 -1.33
CA LEU A 18 1.15 -27.15 -2.67
C LEU A 18 2.22 -26.47 -3.52
N SER A 19 2.33 -25.18 -3.45
CA SER A 19 3.36 -24.41 -4.14
C SER A 19 4.77 -24.77 -3.66
N THR A 20 4.97 -24.91 -2.35
CA THR A 20 6.28 -25.32 -1.79
C THR A 20 6.66 -26.75 -2.17
N GLU A 21 5.70 -27.62 -2.45
CA GLU A 21 5.90 -28.97 -2.95
C GLU A 21 6.23 -29.03 -4.45
N GLY A 22 6.33 -27.87 -5.11
CA GLY A 22 6.68 -27.75 -6.52
C GLY A 22 5.51 -27.82 -7.50
N MET A 23 4.29 -27.69 -6.99
CA MET A 23 3.09 -27.66 -7.83
C MET A 23 2.89 -26.25 -8.42
N ALA A 24 2.62 -26.20 -9.72
CA ALA A 24 2.16 -24.97 -10.36
C ALA A 24 0.68 -24.75 -10.00
N VAL A 25 0.36 -23.57 -9.46
CA VAL A 25 -0.99 -23.24 -9.02
C VAL A 25 -1.46 -21.97 -9.75
N LEU A 26 -2.64 -22.06 -10.37
CA LEU A 26 -3.37 -20.91 -10.87
C LEU A 26 -4.49 -20.58 -9.89
N TYR A 27 -4.41 -19.41 -9.26
CA TYR A 27 -5.36 -18.96 -8.26
C TYR A 27 -6.11 -17.72 -8.73
N THR A 28 -7.43 -17.78 -8.73
CA THR A 28 -8.29 -16.67 -9.12
C THR A 28 -8.99 -16.09 -7.92
N THR A 29 -8.87 -14.79 -7.71
CA THR A 29 -9.49 -14.09 -6.59
C THR A 29 -9.79 -12.64 -6.96
N HIS A 30 -10.75 -12.05 -6.26
CA HIS A 30 -10.96 -10.60 -6.27
C HIS A 30 -10.43 -9.93 -4.99
N TYR A 31 -9.80 -10.70 -4.12
CA TYR A 31 -9.14 -10.19 -2.91
C TYR A 31 -7.64 -9.98 -3.18
N MET A 32 -7.23 -8.74 -3.27
CA MET A 32 -5.83 -8.41 -3.56
C MET A 32 -4.84 -8.91 -2.51
N GLU A 33 -5.26 -8.94 -1.24
CA GLU A 33 -4.47 -9.51 -0.14
C GLU A 33 -4.10 -10.98 -0.38
N GLU A 34 -5.03 -11.78 -0.92
CA GLU A 34 -4.74 -13.17 -1.26
C GLU A 34 -3.73 -13.26 -2.41
N ALA A 35 -3.88 -12.43 -3.43
CA ALA A 35 -2.93 -12.38 -4.54
C ALA A 35 -1.53 -11.96 -4.07
N GLU A 36 -1.44 -10.97 -3.20
CA GLU A 36 -0.17 -10.53 -2.62
C GLU A 36 0.51 -11.62 -1.78
N ARG A 37 -0.26 -12.38 -1.04
CA ARG A 37 0.23 -13.46 -0.18
C ARG A 37 0.68 -14.69 -0.96
N LEU A 38 -0.11 -15.13 -1.95
CA LEU A 38 0.06 -16.42 -2.60
C LEU A 38 0.89 -16.39 -3.88
N CYS A 39 0.83 -15.31 -4.63
CA CYS A 39 1.24 -15.31 -6.02
C CYS A 39 2.67 -14.78 -6.22
N ASP A 40 3.48 -15.52 -6.97
CA ASP A 40 4.78 -15.04 -7.48
C ASP A 40 4.58 -14.05 -8.64
N ARG A 41 3.53 -14.27 -9.43
CA ARG A 41 3.11 -13.41 -10.52
C ARG A 41 1.61 -13.22 -10.49
N VAL A 42 1.16 -12.04 -10.88
CA VAL A 42 -0.25 -11.65 -10.88
C VAL A 42 -0.65 -11.15 -12.25
N GLY A 43 -1.80 -11.60 -12.74
CA GLY A 43 -2.47 -11.02 -13.90
C GLY A 43 -3.73 -10.28 -13.45
N ILE A 44 -3.88 -9.05 -13.90
CA ILE A 44 -5.06 -8.23 -13.62
C ILE A 44 -5.97 -8.29 -14.83
N ILE A 45 -7.19 -8.79 -14.61
CA ILE A 45 -8.20 -8.96 -15.66
C ILE A 45 -9.37 -7.99 -15.40
N ASP A 46 -9.79 -7.30 -16.43
CA ASP A 46 -10.99 -6.47 -16.43
C ASP A 46 -11.64 -6.53 -17.80
N GLU A 47 -12.96 -6.66 -17.82
CA GLU A 47 -13.76 -6.74 -19.06
C GLU A 47 -13.27 -7.83 -20.05
N GLY A 48 -12.80 -8.95 -19.52
CA GLY A 48 -12.33 -10.07 -20.33
C GLY A 48 -10.91 -9.92 -20.91
N GLU A 49 -10.20 -8.86 -20.55
CA GLU A 49 -8.85 -8.59 -21.02
C GLU A 49 -7.84 -8.54 -19.88
N ILE A 50 -6.63 -9.05 -20.13
CA ILE A 50 -5.51 -8.87 -19.21
C ILE A 50 -4.98 -7.45 -19.34
N LYS A 51 -5.16 -6.65 -18.30
CA LYS A 51 -4.72 -5.24 -18.25
C LYS A 51 -3.25 -5.11 -17.91
N ALA A 52 -2.72 -5.98 -17.07
CA ALA A 52 -1.31 -6.05 -16.71
C ALA A 52 -0.97 -7.43 -16.16
N GLU A 53 0.29 -7.82 -16.26
CA GLU A 53 0.82 -9.06 -15.72
C GLU A 53 2.27 -8.86 -15.26
N GLY A 54 2.62 -9.42 -14.13
CA GLY A 54 3.99 -9.35 -13.61
C GLY A 54 4.08 -9.73 -12.16
N THR A 55 5.26 -9.51 -11.58
CA THR A 55 5.46 -9.61 -10.15
C THR A 55 4.75 -8.44 -9.44
N ARG A 56 4.49 -8.59 -8.13
CA ARG A 56 3.93 -7.48 -7.33
C ARG A 56 4.75 -6.19 -7.49
N ALA A 57 6.06 -6.30 -7.36
CA ALA A 57 6.95 -5.14 -7.48
C ALA A 57 6.88 -4.49 -8.87
N ALA A 58 6.84 -5.30 -9.94
CA ALA A 58 6.71 -4.80 -11.29
C ALA A 58 5.39 -4.07 -11.51
N LEU A 59 4.28 -4.62 -11.02
CA LEU A 59 2.94 -4.01 -11.16
C LEU A 59 2.83 -2.70 -10.37
N VAL A 60 3.31 -2.68 -9.14
CA VAL A 60 3.32 -1.48 -8.30
C VAL A 60 4.17 -0.37 -8.95
N SER A 61 5.32 -0.71 -9.52
CA SER A 61 6.17 0.28 -10.19
C SER A 61 5.56 0.88 -11.46
N MET A 62 4.68 0.14 -12.15
CA MET A 62 3.99 0.62 -13.36
C MET A 62 3.07 1.81 -13.10
N VAL A 63 2.48 1.89 -11.92
CA VAL A 63 1.55 2.97 -11.58
C VAL A 63 2.23 4.16 -10.92
N GLY A 64 3.53 4.09 -10.69
CA GLY A 64 4.33 5.20 -10.15
C GLY A 64 3.83 5.68 -8.78
N GLN A 65 3.27 4.79 -8.00
CA GLN A 65 2.70 5.16 -6.71
C GLN A 65 3.79 5.44 -5.68
N ARG A 66 3.46 6.39 -4.83
CA ARG A 66 4.28 6.82 -3.71
C ARG A 66 3.83 6.14 -2.43
N ASP A 67 4.75 6.04 -1.49
CA ASP A 67 4.42 5.58 -0.15
C ASP A 67 3.55 6.63 0.55
N GLU A 68 2.55 6.17 1.28
CA GLU A 68 1.72 7.01 2.14
C GLU A 68 2.29 6.96 3.56
N VAL A 69 2.56 8.12 4.12
CA VAL A 69 3.03 8.26 5.51
C VAL A 69 1.94 8.98 6.30
N LYS A 70 1.41 8.32 7.32
CA LYS A 70 0.45 8.87 8.27
C LYS A 70 1.15 9.13 9.59
N LEU A 71 1.23 10.39 9.98
CA LEU A 71 1.91 10.81 11.19
C LEU A 71 0.90 11.45 12.15
N SER A 72 0.84 10.94 13.39
CA SER A 72 0.09 11.57 14.48
C SER A 72 1.04 12.33 15.39
N ALA A 73 0.65 13.52 15.76
CA ALA A 73 1.46 14.38 16.65
C ALA A 73 0.58 15.34 17.46
N THR A 74 1.12 15.80 18.57
CA THR A 74 0.49 16.82 19.42
C THR A 74 1.36 18.09 19.40
N GLY A 75 0.73 19.24 19.23
CA GLY A 75 1.42 20.52 19.16
C GLY A 75 1.01 21.35 17.95
N ASP A 76 1.92 22.10 17.38
CA ASP A 76 1.65 22.95 16.23
C ASP A 76 1.74 22.16 14.92
N LEU A 77 0.63 21.51 14.54
CA LEU A 77 0.54 20.70 13.31
C LEU A 77 0.59 21.56 12.04
N GLU A 78 0.12 22.80 12.09
CA GLU A 78 0.19 23.69 10.92
C GLU A 78 1.64 24.07 10.60
N ALA A 79 2.44 24.37 11.61
CA ALA A 79 3.87 24.61 11.43
C ALA A 79 4.60 23.34 10.98
N GLY A 80 4.24 22.19 11.54
CA GLY A 80 4.75 20.89 11.11
C GLY A 80 4.42 20.60 9.65
N LEU A 81 3.20 20.85 9.22
CA LEU A 81 2.76 20.69 7.82
C LEU A 81 3.57 21.60 6.88
N ALA A 82 3.74 22.88 7.23
CA ALA A 82 4.53 23.81 6.44
C ALA A 82 6.00 23.34 6.32
N ALA A 83 6.55 22.81 7.41
CA ALA A 83 7.92 22.29 7.43
C ALA A 83 8.10 21.05 6.53
N VAL A 84 7.18 20.07 6.57
CA VAL A 84 7.30 18.88 5.73
C VAL A 84 7.12 19.18 4.24
N ARG A 85 6.32 20.17 3.90
CA ARG A 85 6.14 20.61 2.50
C ARG A 85 7.42 21.16 1.85
N THR A 86 8.42 21.53 2.64
CA THR A 86 9.73 21.98 2.13
C THR A 86 10.68 20.83 1.81
N ILE A 87 10.33 19.60 2.21
CA ILE A 87 11.18 18.41 2.02
C ILE A 87 11.00 17.91 0.58
N PRO A 88 12.09 17.79 -0.22
CA PRO A 88 11.97 17.44 -1.65
C PRO A 88 11.29 16.10 -1.93
N VAL A 89 11.48 15.10 -1.06
CA VAL A 89 10.88 13.76 -1.23
C VAL A 89 9.40 13.70 -0.81
N VAL A 90 8.88 14.72 -0.15
CA VAL A 90 7.45 14.86 0.15
C VAL A 90 6.76 15.47 -1.07
N HIS A 91 5.93 14.68 -1.72
CA HIS A 91 5.20 15.10 -2.93
C HIS A 91 3.95 15.88 -2.59
N ASP A 92 3.21 15.42 -1.59
CA ASP A 92 2.00 16.06 -1.08
C ASP A 92 1.88 15.84 0.42
N ALA A 93 1.25 16.78 1.11
CA ALA A 93 1.01 16.71 2.54
C ALA A 93 -0.24 17.49 2.92
N SER A 94 -1.06 16.94 3.81
CA SER A 94 -2.28 17.56 4.30
C SER A 94 -2.53 17.22 5.77
N LEU A 95 -3.25 18.09 6.46
CA LEU A 95 -3.74 17.79 7.82
C LEU A 95 -4.86 16.74 7.75
N SER A 96 -4.79 15.76 8.65
CA SER A 96 -5.79 14.71 8.77
C SER A 96 -6.01 14.38 10.26
N GLY A 97 -7.18 14.74 10.77
CA GLY A 97 -7.48 14.52 12.20
C GLY A 97 -6.43 15.15 13.12
N GLU A 98 -5.78 14.32 13.92
CA GLU A 98 -4.71 14.73 14.84
C GLU A 98 -3.30 14.54 14.25
N GLY A 99 -3.18 14.62 12.94
CA GLY A 99 -1.92 14.33 12.28
C GLY A 99 -1.75 14.95 10.91
N ILE A 100 -0.76 14.42 10.20
CA ILE A 100 -0.39 14.82 8.84
C ILE A 100 -0.30 13.56 7.98
N ASP A 101 -1.05 13.55 6.89
CA ASP A 101 -0.94 12.53 5.84
C ASP A 101 -0.07 13.05 4.71
N MET A 102 0.86 12.21 4.26
CA MET A 102 1.84 12.60 3.26
C MET A 102 2.01 11.53 2.18
N LEU A 103 2.26 11.96 0.95
CA LEU A 103 2.74 11.10 -0.13
C LEU A 103 4.22 11.40 -0.37
N VAL A 104 5.04 10.36 -0.30
CA VAL A 104 6.50 10.51 -0.34
C VAL A 104 7.15 9.60 -1.40
N ASP A 105 8.24 10.05 -1.96
CA ASP A 105 9.07 9.27 -2.89
C ASP A 105 10.09 8.42 -2.10
N GLY A 106 9.64 7.28 -1.59
CA GLY A 106 10.44 6.35 -0.79
C GLY A 106 10.45 6.71 0.70
N ALA A 107 9.66 5.98 1.49
CA ALA A 107 9.56 6.20 2.94
C ALA A 107 10.89 6.02 3.66
N ASP A 108 11.74 5.11 3.20
CA ASP A 108 13.08 4.86 3.74
C ASP A 108 13.95 6.14 3.80
N ARG A 109 13.80 7.00 2.82
CA ARG A 109 14.54 8.29 2.75
C ARG A 109 13.77 9.46 3.35
N ALA A 110 12.45 9.37 3.39
CA ALA A 110 11.58 10.45 3.83
C ALA A 110 11.41 10.54 5.34
N LEU A 111 11.41 9.40 6.05
CA LEU A 111 11.06 9.35 7.46
C LEU A 111 11.96 10.23 8.35
N ALA A 112 13.26 10.13 8.23
CA ALA A 112 14.17 10.90 9.06
C ALA A 112 14.01 12.43 8.90
N PRO A 113 13.97 12.99 7.68
CA PRO A 113 13.69 14.41 7.48
C PRO A 113 12.30 14.83 8.00
N ILE A 114 11.27 14.00 7.80
CA ILE A 114 9.90 14.27 8.26
C ILE A 114 9.85 14.36 9.79
N LEU A 115 10.40 13.36 10.48
CA LEU A 115 10.42 13.34 11.94
C LEU A 115 11.18 14.53 12.53
N GLN A 116 12.27 14.92 11.91
CA GLN A 116 13.03 16.07 12.32
C GLN A 116 12.26 17.38 12.10
N ALA A 117 11.60 17.54 10.96
CA ALA A 117 10.83 18.72 10.62
C ALA A 117 9.61 18.89 11.53
N VAL A 118 8.81 17.83 11.74
CA VAL A 118 7.63 17.86 12.61
C VAL A 118 8.05 17.99 14.07
N GLY A 119 9.09 17.29 14.49
CA GLY A 119 9.58 17.30 15.87
C GLY A 119 10.09 18.65 16.36
N ALA A 120 10.41 19.58 15.45
CA ALA A 120 10.75 20.95 15.79
C ALA A 120 9.52 21.78 16.25
N HIS A 121 8.30 21.37 15.90
CA HIS A 121 7.07 22.12 16.15
C HIS A 121 6.03 21.35 16.97
N ALA A 122 6.11 20.03 16.97
CA ALA A 122 5.14 19.15 17.59
C ALA A 122 5.81 17.90 18.17
N SER A 123 5.10 17.20 19.05
CA SER A 123 5.55 15.93 19.60
C SER A 123 4.93 14.76 18.81
N VAL A 124 5.75 14.00 18.12
CA VAL A 124 5.30 12.87 17.31
C VAL A 124 4.85 11.71 18.21
N VAL A 125 3.65 11.21 17.98
CA VAL A 125 3.04 10.11 18.75
C VAL A 125 3.21 8.79 18.00
N SER A 126 2.89 8.76 16.72
CA SER A 126 3.01 7.54 15.89
C SER A 126 3.27 7.89 14.42
N VAL A 127 3.86 6.94 13.73
CA VAL A 127 4.05 7.00 12.26
C VAL A 127 3.66 5.65 11.68
N GLU A 128 2.82 5.67 10.67
CA GLU A 128 2.47 4.51 9.86
C GLU A 128 2.92 4.75 8.43
N VAL A 129 3.45 3.71 7.80
CA VAL A 129 3.84 3.73 6.40
C VAL A 129 3.03 2.69 5.66
N GLU A 130 2.30 3.13 4.66
CA GLU A 130 1.58 2.24 3.75
C GLU A 130 2.29 2.25 2.38
N GLU A 131 2.85 1.12 2.03
CA GLU A 131 3.43 0.94 0.70
C GLU A 131 2.31 0.73 -0.34
N PRO A 132 2.54 1.11 -1.60
CA PRO A 132 1.60 0.81 -2.67
C PRO A 132 1.30 -0.68 -2.76
N ASN A 133 0.03 -1.03 -2.98
CA ASN A 133 -0.45 -2.40 -3.03
C ASN A 133 -1.16 -2.72 -4.35
N LEU A 134 -1.51 -3.99 -4.56
CA LEU A 134 -2.20 -4.42 -5.78
C LEU A 134 -3.60 -3.83 -5.94
N GLU A 135 -4.29 -3.51 -4.84
CA GLU A 135 -5.59 -2.85 -4.91
C GLU A 135 -5.50 -1.49 -5.59
N ALA A 136 -4.47 -0.73 -5.25
CA ALA A 136 -4.20 0.56 -5.87
C ALA A 136 -3.80 0.41 -7.35
N VAL A 137 -3.04 -0.62 -7.70
CA VAL A 137 -2.73 -0.96 -9.10
C VAL A 137 -4.01 -1.27 -9.88
N PHE A 138 -4.88 -2.10 -9.32
CA PHE A 138 -6.16 -2.45 -9.94
C PHE A 138 -7.03 -1.21 -10.18
N LEU A 139 -7.18 -0.36 -9.18
CA LEU A 139 -7.94 0.88 -9.29
C LEU A 139 -7.37 1.79 -10.39
N HIS A 140 -6.06 1.93 -10.45
CA HIS A 140 -5.38 2.74 -11.46
C HIS A 140 -5.62 2.22 -12.88
N LEU A 141 -5.49 0.90 -13.10
CA LEU A 141 -5.61 0.27 -14.41
C LEU A 141 -7.06 0.18 -14.91
N THR A 142 -8.01 0.00 -14.01
CA THR A 142 -9.42 -0.22 -14.38
C THR A 142 -10.32 0.98 -14.13
N GLY A 143 -9.89 1.93 -13.29
CA GLY A 143 -10.73 3.05 -12.83
C GLY A 143 -11.88 2.63 -11.92
N LYS A 144 -11.88 1.39 -11.43
CA LYS A 144 -12.97 0.79 -10.65
C LYS A 144 -12.45 0.33 -9.30
N ALA A 145 -13.15 0.71 -8.24
CA ALA A 145 -12.90 0.11 -6.93
C ALA A 145 -13.33 -1.36 -6.93
N LEU A 146 -12.58 -2.18 -6.23
CA LEU A 146 -12.97 -3.57 -6.01
C LEU A 146 -14.27 -3.61 -5.20
N ARG A 147 -15.20 -4.42 -5.67
CA ARG A 147 -16.45 -4.66 -4.95
C ARG A 147 -16.30 -5.93 -4.12
N ASP A 148 -16.62 -5.80 -2.89
CA ASP A 148 -16.73 -6.93 -1.97
C ASP A 148 -17.86 -7.90 -2.40
#